data_0afb88aa1f28ceda7cc828dd5533678c
#
_entry.id   0afb88aa1f28ceda7cc828dd5533678c
#
_cell.length_a   1.000
_cell.length_b   1.000
_cell.length_c   1.000
_cell.angle_alpha   90.00
_cell.angle_beta   90.00
_cell.angle_gamma   90.00
#
_symmetry.space_group_name_H-M   'P 1'
#
loop_
_entity.id
_entity.type
_entity.pdbx_description
1 polymer ?
#
loop_
_entity_poly.entity_id
_entity_poly.type
_entity_poly.pdbx_seq_one_letter_code
_entity_poly.pdbx_strand_id
1 'polypeptide(L)'
;MNLEWFDDESVLRSMLLTELDEHTRALFKQLCMLNCGIQLVRFLVENKRTLATIEGIAFHLNEPPAKVERDVHALENLRLVRQVDVDDLTLFGMTMDSGRRQLMRDLCVWQQHWHRRLARIERAIDGKEAQEERGLYANG
;
A
#
# COMPACT_ATOMS: atom_id res chain seq x y z
N MET A 1 17.78 23.59 5.90
CA MET A 1 17.25 22.35 5.33
C MET A 1 16.57 22.66 4.02
N ASN A 2 16.99 22.00 2.96
CA ASN A 2 16.50 22.28 1.62
C ASN A 2 15.10 21.65 1.44
N LEU A 3 14.10 22.46 1.09
CA LEU A 3 12.72 21.99 0.87
C LEU A 3 12.59 21.01 -0.30
N GLU A 4 13.51 21.06 -1.28
CA GLU A 4 13.57 20.09 -2.37
C GLU A 4 13.65 18.65 -1.86
N TRP A 5 14.24 18.47 -0.69
CA TRP A 5 14.38 17.17 -0.05
C TRP A 5 13.03 16.54 0.32
N PHE A 6 12.05 17.36 0.68
CA PHE A 6 10.69 16.91 1.01
C PHE A 6 9.81 16.72 -0.21
N ASP A 7 10.15 17.37 -1.32
CA ASP A 7 9.42 17.22 -2.58
C ASP A 7 9.80 15.93 -3.30
N ASP A 8 10.91 15.30 -2.91
CA ASP A 8 11.34 14.04 -3.49
C ASP A 8 10.76 12.86 -2.71
N GLU A 9 9.58 12.43 -3.14
CA GLU A 9 8.87 11.28 -2.57
C GLU A 9 9.72 10.01 -2.61
N SER A 10 10.59 9.85 -3.62
CA SER A 10 11.43 8.66 -3.74
C SER A 10 12.51 8.61 -2.66
N VAL A 11 13.07 9.76 -2.26
CA VAL A 11 14.04 9.84 -1.16
C VAL A 11 13.37 9.50 0.16
N LEU A 12 12.17 10.03 0.43
CA LEU A 12 11.41 9.72 1.63
C LEU A 12 11.08 8.23 1.70
N ARG A 13 10.66 7.63 0.58
CA ARG A 13 10.40 6.19 0.49
C ARG A 13 11.66 5.38 0.79
N SER A 14 12.81 5.76 0.23
CA SER A 14 14.08 5.09 0.50
C SER A 14 14.44 5.12 1.97
N MET A 15 14.27 6.26 2.63
CA MET A 15 14.55 6.41 4.06
C MET A 15 13.62 5.55 4.90
N LEU A 16 12.33 5.53 4.59
CA LEU A 16 11.35 4.75 5.33
C LEU A 16 11.48 3.25 5.08
N LEU A 17 11.92 2.86 3.89
CA LEU A 17 12.18 1.46 3.56
C LEU A 17 13.31 0.86 4.39
N THR A 18 14.26 1.68 4.88
CA THR A 18 15.33 1.19 5.76
C THR A 18 14.81 0.69 7.11
N GLU A 19 13.61 1.09 7.51
CA GLU A 19 12.96 0.63 8.74
C GLU A 19 12.36 -0.78 8.58
N LEU A 20 12.19 -1.26 7.35
CA LEU A 20 11.64 -2.57 7.08
C LEU A 20 12.73 -3.64 7.11
N ASP A 21 12.37 -4.85 7.56
CA ASP A 21 13.23 -5.99 7.39
C ASP A 21 13.38 -6.33 5.89
N GLU A 22 14.37 -7.16 5.57
CA GLU A 22 14.72 -7.48 4.20
C GLU A 22 13.57 -8.13 3.43
N HIS A 23 12.82 -9.03 4.07
CA HIS A 23 11.72 -9.75 3.42
C HIS A 23 10.54 -8.83 3.14
N THR A 24 10.18 -8.00 4.09
CA THR A 24 9.08 -7.05 3.93
C THR A 24 9.42 -5.99 2.89
N ARG A 25 10.67 -5.53 2.86
CA ARG A 25 11.18 -4.58 1.86
C ARG A 25 11.09 -5.17 0.45
N ALA A 26 11.54 -6.41 0.28
CA ALA A 26 11.49 -7.09 -1.01
C ALA A 26 10.05 -7.24 -1.50
N LEU A 27 9.13 -7.63 -0.61
CA LEU A 27 7.72 -7.71 -0.94
C LEU A 27 7.14 -6.36 -1.35
N PHE A 28 7.42 -5.31 -0.59
CA PHE A 28 6.94 -3.96 -0.90
C PHE A 28 7.38 -3.51 -2.29
N LYS A 29 8.66 -3.74 -2.64
CA LYS A 29 9.19 -3.38 -3.96
C LYS A 29 8.46 -4.12 -5.07
N GLN A 30 8.18 -5.41 -4.89
CA GLN A 30 7.44 -6.20 -5.87
C GLN A 30 6.00 -5.70 -6.04
N LEU A 31 5.33 -5.36 -4.93
CA LEU A 31 3.96 -4.85 -4.97
C LEU A 31 3.86 -3.49 -5.64
N CYS A 32 4.88 -2.65 -5.50
CA CYS A 32 4.92 -1.34 -6.16
C CYS A 32 4.99 -1.44 -7.69
N MET A 33 5.41 -2.57 -8.22
CA MET A 33 5.43 -2.81 -9.67
C MET A 33 4.06 -3.21 -10.23
N LEU A 34 3.10 -3.50 -9.36
CA LEU A 34 1.73 -3.84 -9.75
C LEU A 34 0.85 -2.59 -9.79
N ASN A 35 -0.29 -2.68 -10.47
CA ASN A 35 -1.23 -1.54 -10.56
C ASN A 35 -1.91 -1.23 -9.22
N CYS A 36 -2.34 -2.27 -8.51
CA CYS A 36 -3.07 -2.14 -7.25
C CYS A 36 -2.58 -3.16 -6.20
N GLY A 37 -1.29 -3.50 -6.23
CA GLY A 37 -0.72 -4.55 -5.37
C GLY A 37 -0.88 -4.27 -3.89
N ILE A 38 -0.58 -3.05 -3.45
CA ILE A 38 -0.69 -2.65 -2.04
C ILE A 38 -2.15 -2.66 -1.58
N GLN A 39 -3.06 -2.14 -2.40
CA GLN A 39 -4.51 -2.13 -2.11
C GLN A 39 -5.07 -3.54 -2.00
N LEU A 40 -4.60 -4.46 -2.86
CA LEU A 40 -4.98 -5.87 -2.81
C LEU A 40 -4.50 -6.53 -1.52
N VAL A 41 -3.27 -6.30 -1.12
CA VAL A 41 -2.74 -6.85 0.14
C VAL A 41 -3.56 -6.33 1.32
N ARG A 42 -3.87 -5.04 1.34
CA ARG A 42 -4.72 -4.45 2.37
C ARG A 42 -6.10 -5.10 2.39
N PHE A 43 -6.73 -5.26 1.24
CA PHE A 43 -8.02 -5.92 1.11
C PHE A 43 -7.98 -7.33 1.72
N LEU A 44 -6.96 -8.12 1.36
CA LEU A 44 -6.81 -9.48 1.86
C LEU A 44 -6.60 -9.54 3.36
N VAL A 45 -5.80 -8.62 3.91
CA VAL A 45 -5.55 -8.56 5.35
C VAL A 45 -6.81 -8.15 6.13
N GLU A 46 -7.55 -7.17 5.64
CA GLU A 46 -8.79 -6.71 6.26
C GLU A 46 -9.92 -7.74 6.15
N ASN A 47 -9.89 -8.57 5.09
CA ASN A 47 -10.92 -9.58 4.80
C ASN A 47 -10.34 -10.99 4.80
N LYS A 48 -9.50 -11.30 5.76
CA LYS A 48 -8.69 -12.54 5.82
C LYS A 48 -9.50 -13.84 5.79
N ARG A 49 -10.78 -13.81 6.12
CA ARG A 49 -11.67 -14.98 6.12
C ARG A 49 -12.61 -15.00 4.92
N THR A 50 -12.54 -14.01 4.05
CA THR A 50 -13.45 -13.86 2.93
C THR A 50 -12.80 -14.39 1.66
N LEU A 51 -13.60 -15.12 0.88
CA LEU A 51 -13.26 -15.50 -0.49
C LEU A 51 -14.09 -14.63 -1.42
N ALA A 52 -13.47 -14.08 -2.45
CA ALA A 52 -14.13 -13.17 -3.37
C ALA A 52 -13.76 -13.47 -4.82
N THR A 53 -14.68 -13.16 -5.74
CA THR A 53 -14.40 -13.22 -7.18
C THR A 53 -13.56 -12.01 -7.59
N ILE A 54 -12.96 -12.09 -8.79
CA ILE A 54 -12.23 -10.94 -9.37
C ILE A 54 -13.15 -9.72 -9.45
N GLU A 55 -14.38 -9.90 -9.92
CA GLU A 55 -15.36 -8.81 -10.05
C GLU A 55 -15.70 -8.19 -8.69
N GLY A 56 -15.84 -9.01 -7.66
CA GLY A 56 -16.11 -8.55 -6.29
C GLY A 56 -14.96 -7.73 -5.74
N ILE A 57 -13.73 -8.19 -5.92
CA ILE A 57 -12.53 -7.45 -5.51
C ILE A 57 -12.42 -6.13 -6.28
N ALA A 58 -12.60 -6.18 -7.59
CA ALA A 58 -12.53 -5.00 -8.45
C ALA A 58 -13.56 -3.94 -8.04
N PHE A 59 -14.77 -4.36 -7.74
CA PHE A 59 -15.82 -3.47 -7.24
C PHE A 59 -15.40 -2.80 -5.93
N HIS A 60 -14.88 -3.60 -5.00
CA HIS A 60 -14.45 -3.09 -3.70
C HIS A 60 -13.29 -2.08 -3.81
N LEU A 61 -12.33 -2.35 -4.71
CA LEU A 61 -11.18 -1.47 -4.92
C LEU A 61 -11.46 -0.32 -5.87
N ASN A 62 -12.62 -0.31 -6.53
CA ASN A 62 -12.97 0.64 -7.57
C ASN A 62 -11.93 0.66 -8.71
N GLU A 63 -11.56 -0.54 -9.16
CA GLU A 63 -10.57 -0.74 -10.22
C GLU A 63 -11.14 -1.62 -11.32
N PRO A 64 -10.65 -1.49 -12.58
CA PRO A 64 -11.09 -2.38 -13.67
C PRO A 64 -10.77 -3.85 -13.38
N PRO A 65 -11.72 -4.78 -13.64
CA PRO A 65 -11.48 -6.20 -13.38
C PRO A 65 -10.24 -6.78 -14.05
N ALA A 66 -9.91 -6.34 -15.26
CA ALA A 66 -8.74 -6.83 -15.99
C ALA A 66 -7.43 -6.51 -15.27
N LYS A 67 -7.32 -5.32 -14.64
CA LYS A 67 -6.16 -4.93 -13.85
C LYS A 67 -6.07 -5.75 -12.58
N VAL A 68 -7.20 -5.94 -11.89
CA VAL A 68 -7.28 -6.72 -10.65
C VAL A 68 -6.90 -8.17 -10.92
N GLU A 69 -7.43 -8.76 -11.98
CA GLU A 69 -7.12 -10.14 -12.37
C GLU A 69 -5.62 -10.35 -12.57
N ARG A 70 -4.99 -9.44 -13.29
CA ARG A 70 -3.54 -9.49 -13.54
C ARG A 70 -2.74 -9.42 -12.25
N ASP A 71 -3.11 -8.51 -11.35
CA ASP A 71 -2.43 -8.33 -10.08
C ASP A 71 -2.69 -9.49 -9.11
N VAL A 72 -3.91 -10.04 -9.09
CA VAL A 72 -4.24 -11.23 -8.28
C VAL A 72 -3.39 -12.42 -8.70
N HIS A 73 -3.21 -12.64 -10.00
CA HIS A 73 -2.35 -13.72 -10.49
C HIS A 73 -0.88 -13.49 -10.12
N ALA A 74 -0.42 -12.24 -10.12
CA ALA A 74 0.92 -11.92 -9.63
C ALA A 74 1.07 -12.25 -8.14
N LEU A 75 0.06 -11.94 -7.32
CA LEU A 75 0.06 -12.30 -5.91
C LEU A 75 -0.02 -13.81 -5.68
N GLU A 76 -0.73 -14.55 -6.53
CA GLU A 76 -0.71 -16.01 -6.51
C GLU A 76 0.69 -16.56 -6.72
N ASN A 77 1.41 -16.01 -7.69
CA ASN A 77 2.80 -16.42 -7.98
C ASN A 77 3.72 -16.16 -6.80
N LEU A 78 3.44 -15.11 -6.00
CA LEU A 78 4.15 -14.82 -4.77
C LEU A 78 3.64 -15.65 -3.58
N ARG A 79 2.63 -16.50 -3.81
CA ARG A 79 1.98 -17.34 -2.79
C ARG A 79 1.31 -16.54 -1.67
N LEU A 80 0.85 -15.35 -1.98
CA LEU A 80 0.11 -14.50 -1.04
C LEU A 80 -1.40 -14.70 -1.13
N VAL A 81 -1.87 -15.21 -2.25
CA VAL A 81 -3.28 -15.45 -2.58
C VAL A 81 -3.48 -16.93 -2.85
N ARG A 82 -4.59 -17.47 -2.34
CA ARG A 82 -5.05 -18.81 -2.70
C ARG A 82 -6.28 -18.72 -3.60
N GLN A 83 -6.41 -19.68 -4.49
CA GLN A 83 -7.56 -19.83 -5.37
C GLN A 83 -8.39 -21.00 -4.89
N VAL A 84 -9.71 -20.80 -4.83
CA VAL A 84 -10.67 -21.86 -4.48
C VAL A 84 -11.74 -21.88 -5.55
N ASP A 85 -11.94 -23.03 -6.17
CA ASP A 85 -12.98 -23.24 -7.16
C ASP A 85 -14.20 -23.88 -6.49
N VAL A 86 -15.35 -23.23 -6.59
CA VAL A 86 -16.62 -23.71 -6.06
C VAL A 86 -17.64 -23.65 -7.18
N ASP A 87 -18.08 -24.82 -7.67
CA ASP A 87 -18.93 -24.95 -8.84
C ASP A 87 -18.27 -24.22 -10.04
N ASP A 88 -18.97 -23.27 -10.66
CA ASP A 88 -18.45 -22.50 -11.79
C ASP A 88 -17.74 -21.20 -11.36
N LEU A 89 -17.58 -20.98 -10.05
CA LEU A 89 -16.98 -19.78 -9.52
C LEU A 89 -15.52 -20.00 -9.14
N THR A 90 -14.67 -19.08 -9.54
CA THR A 90 -13.29 -19.01 -9.06
C THR A 90 -13.19 -17.91 -8.01
N LEU A 91 -12.82 -18.31 -6.79
CA LEU A 91 -12.72 -17.41 -5.65
C LEU A 91 -11.28 -17.27 -5.22
N PHE A 92 -10.94 -16.09 -4.72
CA PHE A 92 -9.59 -15.77 -4.25
C PHE A 92 -9.65 -15.29 -2.81
N GLY A 93 -8.65 -15.67 -2.05
CA GLY A 93 -8.53 -15.26 -0.66
C GLY A 93 -7.07 -15.21 -0.21
N MET A 94 -6.88 -14.75 1.02
CA MET A 94 -5.55 -14.67 1.62
C MET A 94 -4.96 -16.07 1.77
N THR A 95 -3.65 -16.18 1.56
CA THR A 95 -2.91 -17.43 1.81
C THR A 95 -3.16 -17.96 3.22
N MET A 96 -3.08 -19.28 3.40
CA MET A 96 -3.17 -19.92 4.71
C MET A 96 -1.81 -20.02 5.42
N ASP A 97 -0.72 -19.73 4.73
CA ASP A 97 0.62 -19.78 5.30
C ASP A 97 0.81 -18.68 6.34
N SER A 98 1.10 -19.09 7.59
CA SER A 98 1.20 -18.15 8.72
C SER A 98 2.33 -17.13 8.56
N GLY A 99 3.46 -17.56 8.01
CA GLY A 99 4.61 -16.66 7.77
C GLY A 99 4.29 -15.59 6.75
N ARG A 100 3.64 -15.96 5.65
CA ARG A 100 3.23 -15.00 4.61
C ARG A 100 2.12 -14.08 5.09
N ARG A 101 1.18 -14.59 5.88
CA ARG A 101 0.15 -13.76 6.51
C ARG A 101 0.76 -12.69 7.41
N GLN A 102 1.75 -13.07 8.20
CA GLN A 102 2.45 -12.12 9.08
C GLN A 102 3.18 -11.06 8.25
N LEU A 103 3.85 -11.46 7.19
CA LEU A 103 4.55 -10.56 6.29
C LEU A 103 3.59 -9.53 5.69
N MET A 104 2.41 -9.97 5.25
CA MET A 104 1.38 -9.08 4.70
C MET A 104 0.85 -8.11 5.75
N ARG A 105 0.61 -8.58 6.98
CA ARG A 105 0.17 -7.72 8.10
C ARG A 105 1.22 -6.68 8.46
N ASP A 106 2.47 -7.09 8.56
CA ASP A 106 3.58 -6.19 8.89
C ASP A 106 3.70 -5.07 7.85
N LEU A 107 3.55 -5.42 6.58
CA LEU A 107 3.56 -4.45 5.51
C LEU A 107 2.42 -3.43 5.63
N CYS A 108 1.21 -3.90 5.95
CA CYS A 108 0.05 -3.01 6.13
C CYS A 108 0.24 -2.07 7.32
N VAL A 109 0.77 -2.58 8.43
CA VAL A 109 1.05 -1.76 9.63
C VAL A 109 2.09 -0.68 9.29
N TRP A 110 3.18 -1.08 8.62
CA TRP A 110 4.21 -0.14 8.19
C TRP A 110 3.64 0.93 7.25
N GLN A 111 2.83 0.54 6.29
CA GLN A 111 2.21 1.48 5.35
C GLN A 111 1.34 2.51 6.06
N GLN A 112 0.55 2.10 7.06
CA GLN A 112 -0.27 3.02 7.85
C GLN A 112 0.60 4.03 8.61
N HIS A 113 1.69 3.59 9.21
CA HIS A 113 2.64 4.47 9.89
C HIS A 113 3.29 5.45 8.91
N TRP A 114 3.65 4.97 7.73
CA TRP A 114 4.24 5.77 6.68
C TRP A 114 3.29 6.89 6.24
N HIS A 115 2.03 6.57 5.99
CA HIS A 115 1.02 7.57 5.63
C HIS A 115 0.82 8.62 6.73
N ARG A 116 0.81 8.22 7.98
CA ARG A 116 0.70 9.15 9.10
C ARG A 116 1.89 10.09 9.19
N ARG A 117 3.09 9.56 9.00
CA ARG A 117 4.32 10.36 9.00
C ARG A 117 4.33 11.35 7.85
N LEU A 118 3.97 10.91 6.65
CA LEU A 118 3.91 11.76 5.47
C LEU A 118 2.89 12.89 5.68
N ALA A 119 1.72 12.59 6.20
CA ALA A 119 0.69 13.58 6.49
C ALA A 119 1.15 14.61 7.53
N ARG A 120 1.92 14.19 8.53
CA ARG A 120 2.51 15.11 9.52
C ARG A 120 3.54 16.03 8.90
N ILE A 121 4.38 15.51 8.02
CA ILE A 121 5.39 16.28 7.30
C ILE A 121 4.73 17.31 6.40
N GLU A 122 3.72 16.91 5.65
CA GLU A 122 2.96 17.80 4.77
C GLU A 122 2.29 18.93 5.56
N ARG A 123 1.66 18.62 6.70
CA ARG A 123 1.04 19.63 7.56
C ARG A 123 2.07 20.60 8.14
N ALA A 124 3.24 20.12 8.50
CA ALA A 124 4.31 20.97 9.03
C ALA A 124 4.82 21.93 7.95
N ILE A 125 4.97 21.46 6.71
CA ILE A 125 5.37 22.28 5.55
C ILE A 125 4.29 23.33 5.27
N ASP A 126 3.03 22.92 5.16
CA ASP A 126 1.90 23.82 4.91
C ASP A 126 1.77 24.88 6.02
N GLY A 127 1.97 24.48 7.26
CA GLY A 127 1.96 25.39 8.39
C GLY A 127 3.07 26.43 8.33
N LYS A 128 4.27 26.05 7.90
CA LYS A 128 5.39 26.97 7.69
C LYS A 128 5.13 27.92 6.56
N GLU A 129 4.66 27.45 5.43
CA GLU A 129 4.32 28.30 4.29
C GLU A 129 3.23 29.31 4.63
N ALA A 130 2.20 28.88 5.35
CA ALA A 130 1.14 29.77 5.81
C ALA A 130 1.66 30.85 6.77
N GLN A 131 2.60 30.51 7.66
CA GLN A 131 3.21 31.46 8.56
C GLN A 131 4.11 32.47 7.83
N GLU A 132 4.87 31.99 6.83
CA GLU A 132 5.71 32.85 6.00
C GLU A 132 4.88 33.82 5.18
N GLU A 133 3.79 33.37 4.58
CA GLU A 133 2.84 34.23 3.85
C GLU A 133 2.21 35.27 4.76
N ARG A 134 1.78 34.89 5.96
CA ARG A 134 1.22 35.83 6.94
C ARG A 134 2.24 36.86 7.38
N GLY A 135 3.50 36.45 7.54
CA GLY A 135 4.60 37.35 7.87
C GLY A 135 4.86 38.38 6.79
N LEU A 136 4.81 37.95 5.52
CA LEU A 136 4.97 38.86 4.37
C LEU A 136 3.84 39.89 4.28
N TYR A 137 2.61 39.50 4.52
CA TYR A 137 1.45 40.40 4.49
C TYR A 137 1.39 41.30 5.72
N ALA A 138 1.87 40.87 6.85
CA ALA A 138 1.87 41.66 8.08
C ALA A 138 2.90 42.80 8.05
N ASN A 139 3.96 42.69 7.23
CA ASN A 139 4.99 43.73 7.07
C ASN A 139 4.75 44.66 5.89
N GLY A 140 3.69 44.44 5.17
CA GLY A 140 3.25 45.32 4.07
C GLY A 140 2.19 46.25 4.52
#